data_ff3d9329ec3c8695cc72d38ba1ad8e5e
#
_entry.id   ff3d9329ec3c8695cc72d38ba1ad8e5e
#
_cell.length_a   1.000
_cell.length_b   1.000
_cell.length_c   1.000
_cell.angle_alpha   90.00
_cell.angle_beta   90.00
_cell.angle_gamma   90.00
#
_symmetry.space_group_name_H-M   'P 1'
#
loop_
_entity.id
_entity.type
_entity.pdbx_description
1 polymer ?
#
loop_
_entity_poly.entity_id
_entity_poly.type
_entity_poly.pdbx_seq_one_letter_code
_entity_poly.pdbx_strand_id
1 'polypeptide(L)'
;VNTKDQDEKKAIATFLWMFSSVMIMIERLPASMLSNFAAHVFNSECGIYMDHYEHPTVEQTLRLQVAFYMMSSMTEFAFRDIKNVGSNDEQEKGTQRAFSNMSLMKGLNLSGTLVVEGFSLIYNCMAYICEQKHDIKDMMFYNKQHEYATCEAWRLNPDDFETARRYAAAVDETGRRFYTVVGNFKEAVLCFEKANEMFVELFKQEKHSTILNDMLLSSYNIINILNAEHLYDLLCMKAEETLALVTDRMDDPDTDLGLVAAICESKGHALMMLKQFDEAWVWLNKAQKVYEDNLNKNPEDEKCMRDLAIIKCRIADYLMAKGSDADNIIAIVNEAEGLLKKALDIVPDSPKVAKNYIGLLSTKMKVYLLKRDINAADETLAQFEKLTLKHILNTRDTSLIQLMFAVYDSFIDTAVQSDWTQMANALLQVKQNAEKQLVENRLMKG
;
A
#
# COMPACT_ATOMS: atom_id res chain seq x y z
N VAL A 1 31.47 -1.65 -40.87
CA VAL A 1 30.57 -1.26 -39.77
C VAL A 1 29.20 -1.05 -40.36
N ASN A 2 28.23 -1.85 -39.93
CA ASN A 2 26.87 -1.82 -40.48
C ASN A 2 26.25 -0.48 -40.09
N THR A 3 25.68 0.30 -41.03
CA THR A 3 25.05 1.62 -40.77
C THR A 3 23.97 1.52 -39.68
N LYS A 4 23.23 0.39 -39.60
CA LYS A 4 22.24 0.08 -38.57
C LYS A 4 22.83 0.10 -37.15
N ASP A 5 24.03 -0.48 -36.97
CA ASP A 5 24.74 -0.52 -35.67
C ASP A 5 25.20 0.90 -35.24
N GLN A 6 25.48 1.78 -36.19
CA GLN A 6 25.91 3.15 -35.93
C GLN A 6 24.73 4.06 -35.54
N ASP A 7 23.55 3.87 -36.15
CA ASP A 7 22.33 4.62 -35.83
C ASP A 7 21.79 4.18 -34.45
N GLU A 8 21.86 2.90 -34.12
CA GLU A 8 21.48 2.36 -32.83
C GLU A 8 22.38 2.89 -31.70
N LYS A 9 23.70 2.95 -31.92
CA LYS A 9 24.65 3.56 -30.97
C LYS A 9 24.39 5.05 -30.74
N LYS A 10 24.04 5.80 -31.78
CA LYS A 10 23.67 7.21 -31.65
C LYS A 10 22.38 7.41 -30.89
N ALA A 11 21.36 6.58 -31.14
CA ALA A 11 20.09 6.63 -30.41
C ALA A 11 20.28 6.32 -28.90
N ILE A 12 21.10 5.30 -28.58
CA ILE A 12 21.46 4.97 -27.18
C ILE A 12 22.25 6.13 -26.55
N ALA A 13 23.21 6.74 -27.24
CA ALA A 13 23.96 7.88 -26.73
C ALA A 13 23.03 9.10 -26.46
N THR A 14 22.08 9.36 -27.34
CA THR A 14 21.08 10.42 -27.18
C THR A 14 20.16 10.12 -25.99
N PHE A 15 19.75 8.87 -25.81
CA PHE A 15 18.98 8.44 -24.66
C PHE A 15 19.73 8.67 -23.35
N LEU A 16 20.98 8.19 -23.26
CA LEU A 16 21.80 8.36 -22.06
C LEU A 16 22.03 9.85 -21.73
N TRP A 17 22.19 10.68 -22.75
CA TRP A 17 22.31 12.12 -22.55
C TRP A 17 21.01 12.76 -22.04
N MET A 18 19.86 12.43 -22.64
CA MET A 18 18.55 12.92 -22.19
C MET A 18 18.23 12.42 -20.78
N PHE A 19 18.47 11.14 -20.51
CA PHE A 19 18.25 10.53 -19.21
C PHE A 19 19.13 11.16 -18.13
N SER A 20 20.44 11.34 -18.39
CA SER A 20 21.36 12.00 -17.47
C SER A 20 20.94 13.44 -17.17
N SER A 21 20.48 14.18 -18.19
CA SER A 21 19.99 15.55 -18.04
C SER A 21 18.72 15.60 -17.17
N VAL A 22 17.82 14.64 -17.33
CA VAL A 22 16.60 14.52 -16.51
C VAL A 22 16.97 14.15 -15.08
N MET A 23 17.89 13.21 -14.86
CA MET A 23 18.34 12.81 -13.51
C MET A 23 18.94 13.99 -12.73
N ILE A 24 19.75 14.84 -13.39
CA ILE A 24 20.28 16.08 -12.76
C ILE A 24 19.15 17.06 -12.42
N MET A 25 18.07 17.09 -13.19
CA MET A 25 16.94 17.97 -12.94
C MET A 25 15.98 17.42 -11.87
N ILE A 26 15.87 16.10 -11.68
CA ILE A 26 15.00 15.46 -10.67
C ILE A 26 15.30 15.98 -9.27
N GLU A 27 16.57 16.22 -8.94
CA GLU A 27 16.95 16.74 -7.62
C GLU A 27 16.56 18.22 -7.41
N ARG A 28 16.26 18.96 -8.47
CA ARG A 28 16.12 20.42 -8.45
C ARG A 28 14.74 20.95 -8.85
N LEU A 29 13.96 20.15 -9.57
CA LEU A 29 12.69 20.59 -10.14
C LEU A 29 11.50 19.75 -9.62
N PRO A 30 10.33 20.38 -9.44
CA PRO A 30 9.10 19.66 -9.16
C PRO A 30 8.78 18.62 -10.24
N ALA A 31 8.23 17.47 -9.85
CA ALA A 31 7.91 16.36 -10.76
C ALA A 31 6.95 16.77 -11.89
N SER A 32 6.02 17.69 -11.62
CA SER A 32 5.11 18.26 -12.64
C SER A 32 5.87 19.03 -13.74
N MET A 33 6.95 19.74 -13.38
CA MET A 33 7.80 20.43 -14.37
C MET A 33 8.59 19.42 -15.23
N LEU A 34 9.07 18.33 -14.63
CA LEU A 34 9.75 17.25 -15.35
C LEU A 34 8.82 16.55 -16.33
N SER A 35 7.58 16.26 -15.94
CA SER A 35 6.55 15.70 -16.82
C SER A 35 6.23 16.64 -17.99
N ASN A 36 6.13 17.95 -17.75
CA ASN A 36 5.91 18.94 -18.81
C ASN A 36 7.10 19.03 -19.77
N PHE A 37 8.34 19.01 -19.25
CA PHE A 37 9.55 19.00 -20.06
C PHE A 37 9.63 17.75 -20.94
N ALA A 38 9.41 16.58 -20.38
CA ALA A 38 9.41 15.31 -21.11
C ALA A 38 8.34 15.27 -22.21
N ALA A 39 7.15 15.82 -21.96
CA ALA A 39 6.11 15.95 -22.98
C ALA A 39 6.52 16.90 -24.11
N HIS A 40 7.26 17.98 -23.80
CA HIS A 40 7.79 18.89 -24.82
C HIS A 40 8.86 18.19 -25.70
N VAL A 41 9.76 17.43 -25.08
CA VAL A 41 10.76 16.63 -25.82
C VAL A 41 10.07 15.62 -26.73
N PHE A 42 9.07 14.91 -26.24
CA PHE A 42 8.30 13.96 -27.06
C PHE A 42 7.63 14.66 -28.26
N ASN A 43 6.99 15.81 -28.06
CA ASN A 43 6.34 16.53 -29.14
C ASN A 43 7.35 17.00 -30.22
N SER A 44 8.56 17.42 -29.79
CA SER A 44 9.63 17.78 -30.71
C SER A 44 10.11 16.58 -31.54
N GLU A 45 10.37 15.44 -30.92
CA GLU A 45 10.80 14.22 -31.62
C GLU A 45 9.68 13.68 -32.52
N CYS A 46 8.41 13.80 -32.09
CA CYS A 46 7.27 13.46 -32.93
C CYS A 46 7.18 14.32 -34.18
N GLY A 47 7.41 15.63 -34.09
CA GLY A 47 7.49 16.53 -35.24
C GLY A 47 8.57 16.12 -36.22
N ILE A 48 9.79 15.86 -35.72
CA ILE A 48 10.92 15.40 -36.56
C ILE A 48 10.60 14.05 -37.25
N TYR A 49 9.96 13.13 -36.55
CA TYR A 49 9.53 11.85 -37.11
C TYR A 49 8.47 12.03 -38.19
N MET A 50 7.46 12.88 -37.96
CA MET A 50 6.38 13.14 -38.93
C MET A 50 6.85 13.83 -40.18
N ASP A 51 7.88 14.68 -40.12
CA ASP A 51 8.50 15.30 -41.33
C ASP A 51 9.14 14.25 -42.22
N HIS A 52 9.48 13.05 -41.72
CA HIS A 52 10.10 11.96 -42.45
C HIS A 52 9.23 10.68 -42.45
N TYR A 53 7.94 10.81 -42.24
CA TYR A 53 7.03 9.68 -41.98
C TYR A 53 7.01 8.58 -43.05
N GLU A 54 7.20 8.95 -44.32
CA GLU A 54 7.25 7.98 -45.43
C GLU A 54 8.53 7.09 -45.40
N HIS A 55 9.63 7.63 -44.91
CA HIS A 55 10.93 6.93 -44.86
C HIS A 55 11.74 7.32 -43.62
N PRO A 56 11.26 7.01 -42.41
CA PRO A 56 11.97 7.34 -41.16
C PRO A 56 13.25 6.50 -41.05
N THR A 57 14.31 7.12 -40.56
CA THR A 57 15.52 6.35 -40.21
C THR A 57 15.34 5.55 -38.95
N VAL A 58 16.17 4.52 -38.74
CA VAL A 58 16.18 3.75 -37.48
C VAL A 58 16.46 4.67 -36.28
N GLU A 59 17.36 5.64 -36.43
CA GLU A 59 17.67 6.61 -35.39
C GLU A 59 16.43 7.46 -35.02
N GLN A 60 15.70 7.99 -35.99
CA GLN A 60 14.48 8.78 -35.75
C GLN A 60 13.40 7.96 -35.03
N THR A 61 13.23 6.71 -35.45
CA THR A 61 12.27 5.79 -34.82
C THR A 61 12.64 5.52 -33.37
N LEU A 62 13.91 5.20 -33.09
CA LEU A 62 14.36 4.92 -31.73
C LEU A 62 14.28 6.16 -30.82
N ARG A 63 14.65 7.34 -31.35
CA ARG A 63 14.53 8.61 -30.59
C ARG A 63 13.10 8.90 -30.18
N LEU A 64 12.14 8.70 -31.08
CA LEU A 64 10.72 8.89 -30.77
C LEU A 64 10.24 7.88 -29.71
N GLN A 65 10.61 6.60 -29.82
CA GLN A 65 10.26 5.57 -28.82
C GLN A 65 10.82 5.91 -27.44
N VAL A 66 12.09 6.32 -27.38
CA VAL A 66 12.75 6.75 -26.14
C VAL A 66 12.09 8.00 -25.54
N ALA A 67 11.79 9.01 -26.36
CA ALA A 67 11.13 10.22 -25.88
C ALA A 67 9.73 9.92 -25.34
N PHE A 68 9.00 9.01 -25.97
CA PHE A 68 7.70 8.53 -25.50
C PHE A 68 7.80 7.82 -24.15
N TYR A 69 8.75 6.87 -24.02
CA TYR A 69 8.96 6.16 -22.76
C TYR A 69 9.36 7.12 -21.63
N MET A 70 10.26 8.07 -21.91
CA MET A 70 10.66 9.10 -20.94
C MET A 70 9.49 9.97 -20.50
N MET A 71 8.64 10.41 -21.43
CA MET A 71 7.44 11.16 -21.12
C MET A 71 6.50 10.35 -20.21
N SER A 72 6.28 9.08 -20.52
CA SER A 72 5.42 8.18 -19.75
C SER A 72 5.95 7.96 -18.35
N SER A 73 7.27 7.71 -18.21
CA SER A 73 7.95 7.53 -16.93
C SER A 73 7.90 8.79 -16.06
N MET A 74 8.12 9.97 -16.64
CA MET A 74 8.02 11.24 -15.90
C MET A 74 6.59 11.57 -15.50
N THR A 75 5.61 11.15 -16.29
CA THR A 75 4.18 11.28 -15.94
C THR A 75 3.84 10.40 -14.73
N GLU A 76 4.29 9.15 -14.71
CA GLU A 76 4.10 8.26 -13.57
C GLU A 76 4.86 8.76 -12.33
N PHE A 77 6.11 9.21 -12.50
CA PHE A 77 6.89 9.78 -11.42
C PHE A 77 6.18 11.00 -10.79
N ALA A 78 5.68 11.93 -11.62
CA ALA A 78 4.92 13.08 -11.16
C ALA A 78 3.63 12.68 -10.42
N PHE A 79 3.04 11.57 -10.82
CA PHE A 79 1.83 11.03 -10.18
C PHE A 79 2.12 10.44 -8.80
N ARG A 80 3.29 9.82 -8.63
CA ARG A 80 3.73 9.19 -7.36
C ARG A 80 4.42 10.15 -6.40
N ASP A 81 4.77 11.36 -6.85
CA ASP A 81 5.49 12.34 -6.01
C ASP A 81 4.59 12.90 -4.91
N ILE A 82 4.69 12.27 -3.74
CA ILE A 82 3.95 12.62 -2.53
C ILE A 82 4.38 14.00 -1.96
N LYS A 83 5.58 14.48 -2.30
CA LYS A 83 6.15 15.75 -1.79
C LYS A 83 5.57 16.98 -2.47
N ASN A 84 5.16 16.82 -3.72
CA ASN A 84 4.44 17.84 -4.45
C ASN A 84 2.94 17.48 -4.42
N VAL A 85 2.27 17.90 -3.38
CA VAL A 85 0.80 17.96 -3.34
C VAL A 85 0.36 19.06 -4.31
N GLY A 86 0.75 18.91 -5.59
CA GLY A 86 0.10 19.58 -6.70
C GLY A 86 -1.36 19.17 -6.67
N SER A 87 -2.28 20.06 -6.98
CA SER A 87 -3.69 19.72 -6.99
C SER A 87 -3.89 18.46 -7.83
N ASN A 88 -4.78 17.55 -7.41
CA ASN A 88 -5.19 16.38 -8.20
C ASN A 88 -5.48 16.74 -9.67
N ASP A 89 -5.84 17.96 -9.91
CA ASP A 89 -6.13 18.61 -11.21
C ASP A 89 -4.89 18.69 -12.13
N GLU A 90 -3.70 19.00 -11.60
CA GLU A 90 -2.45 19.03 -12.41
C GLU A 90 -1.96 17.64 -12.79
N GLN A 91 -2.07 16.68 -11.86
CA GLN A 91 -1.75 15.28 -12.13
C GLN A 91 -2.68 14.71 -13.21
N GLU A 92 -3.97 14.98 -13.10
CA GLU A 92 -4.97 14.57 -14.09
C GLU A 92 -4.69 15.18 -15.47
N LYS A 93 -4.44 16.48 -15.54
CA LYS A 93 -4.10 17.17 -16.81
C LYS A 93 -2.81 16.61 -17.44
N GLY A 94 -1.80 16.32 -16.63
CA GLY A 94 -0.55 15.68 -17.09
C GLY A 94 -0.80 14.31 -17.69
N THR A 95 -1.58 13.49 -17.00
CA THR A 95 -1.93 12.14 -17.45
C THR A 95 -2.80 12.15 -18.70
N GLN A 96 -3.78 13.06 -18.79
CA GLN A 96 -4.62 13.21 -20.00
C GLN A 96 -3.81 13.61 -21.22
N ARG A 97 -2.82 14.49 -21.08
CA ARG A 97 -1.87 14.84 -22.16
C ARG A 97 -1.05 13.62 -22.60
N ALA A 98 -0.50 12.87 -21.64
CA ALA A 98 0.24 11.66 -21.93
C ALA A 98 -0.63 10.60 -22.61
N PHE A 99 -1.89 10.47 -22.21
CA PHE A 99 -2.89 9.59 -22.84
C PHE A 99 -3.20 10.00 -24.30
N SER A 100 -3.31 11.30 -24.57
CA SER A 100 -3.48 11.81 -25.94
C SER A 100 -2.26 11.49 -26.80
N ASN A 101 -1.05 11.68 -26.28
CA ASN A 101 0.21 11.34 -26.95
C ASN A 101 0.35 9.81 -27.18
N MET A 102 -0.14 8.99 -26.25
CA MET A 102 -0.22 7.55 -26.42
C MET A 102 -1.10 7.16 -27.61
N SER A 103 -2.23 7.86 -27.80
CA SER A 103 -3.12 7.63 -28.95
C SER A 103 -2.43 7.95 -30.28
N LEU A 104 -1.60 8.99 -30.30
CA LEU A 104 -0.76 9.32 -31.45
C LEU A 104 0.26 8.21 -31.74
N MET A 105 0.99 7.72 -30.72
CA MET A 105 1.94 6.61 -30.86
C MET A 105 1.29 5.33 -31.40
N LYS A 106 0.07 5.02 -30.95
CA LYS A 106 -0.73 3.90 -31.51
C LYS A 106 -1.03 4.09 -32.99
N GLY A 107 -1.37 5.31 -33.40
CA GLY A 107 -1.62 5.66 -34.81
C GLY A 107 -0.40 5.48 -35.72
N LEU A 108 0.83 5.65 -35.17
CA LEU A 108 2.09 5.43 -35.89
C LEU A 108 2.46 3.94 -36.02
N ASN A 109 1.74 3.06 -35.34
CA ASN A 109 1.94 1.61 -35.35
C ASN A 109 3.41 1.19 -35.04
N LEU A 110 4.09 1.95 -34.19
CA LEU A 110 5.43 1.62 -33.73
C LEU A 110 5.35 0.48 -32.70
N SER A 111 6.23 -0.49 -32.85
CA SER A 111 6.35 -1.63 -31.93
C SER A 111 7.71 -1.62 -31.23
N GLY A 112 7.77 -2.19 -30.04
CA GLY A 112 9.01 -2.34 -29.26
C GLY A 112 8.73 -2.25 -27.76
N THR A 113 9.62 -2.81 -26.97
CA THR A 113 9.46 -2.89 -25.50
C THR A 113 9.22 -1.52 -24.88
N LEU A 114 10.01 -0.49 -25.25
CA LEU A 114 9.85 0.87 -24.71
C LEU A 114 8.46 1.49 -24.98
N VAL A 115 7.89 1.21 -26.16
CA VAL A 115 6.56 1.74 -26.52
C VAL A 115 5.48 1.06 -25.66
N VAL A 116 5.57 -0.24 -25.53
CA VAL A 116 4.59 -1.02 -24.76
C VAL A 116 4.70 -0.72 -23.27
N GLU A 117 5.91 -0.58 -22.74
CA GLU A 117 6.14 -0.14 -21.36
C GLU A 117 5.58 1.28 -21.14
N GLY A 118 5.82 2.21 -22.06
CA GLY A 118 5.23 3.56 -21.99
C GLY A 118 3.71 3.52 -21.94
N PHE A 119 3.07 2.64 -22.72
CA PHE A 119 1.61 2.42 -22.62
C PHE A 119 1.20 1.92 -21.24
N SER A 120 1.93 0.95 -20.71
CA SER A 120 1.69 0.38 -19.37
C SER A 120 1.67 1.47 -18.30
N LEU A 121 2.68 2.33 -18.26
CA LEU A 121 2.80 3.41 -17.28
C LEU A 121 1.62 4.39 -17.35
N ILE A 122 1.21 4.78 -18.57
CA ILE A 122 0.07 5.69 -18.77
C ILE A 122 -1.25 5.02 -18.34
N TYR A 123 -1.46 3.74 -18.69
CA TYR A 123 -2.65 3.01 -18.26
C TYR A 123 -2.73 2.89 -16.74
N ASN A 124 -1.60 2.66 -16.07
CA ASN A 124 -1.56 2.62 -14.61
C ASN A 124 -1.99 3.97 -13.99
N CYS A 125 -1.48 5.09 -14.51
CA CYS A 125 -1.91 6.42 -14.07
C CYS A 125 -3.41 6.66 -14.30
N MET A 126 -3.96 6.25 -15.46
CA MET A 126 -5.39 6.36 -15.73
C MET A 126 -6.24 5.52 -14.77
N ALA A 127 -5.80 4.30 -14.47
CA ALA A 127 -6.48 3.44 -13.48
C ALA A 127 -6.51 4.11 -12.10
N TYR A 128 -5.42 4.72 -11.65
CA TYR A 128 -5.37 5.47 -10.38
C TYR A 128 -6.32 6.67 -10.36
N ILE A 129 -6.41 7.44 -11.45
CA ILE A 129 -7.34 8.56 -11.54
C ILE A 129 -8.79 8.07 -11.41
N CYS A 130 -9.13 6.98 -12.11
CA CYS A 130 -10.46 6.38 -12.01
C CYS A 130 -10.74 5.83 -10.62
N GLU A 131 -9.73 5.23 -9.95
CA GLU A 131 -9.81 4.78 -8.56
C GLU A 131 -10.15 5.93 -7.61
N GLN A 132 -9.46 7.07 -7.73
CA GLN A 132 -9.73 8.27 -6.92
C GLN A 132 -11.13 8.86 -7.18
N LYS A 133 -11.64 8.72 -8.39
CA LYS A 133 -12.99 9.17 -8.78
C LYS A 133 -14.09 8.15 -8.47
N HIS A 134 -13.74 6.99 -7.88
CA HIS A 134 -14.64 5.88 -7.66
C HIS A 134 -15.30 5.33 -8.95
N ASP A 135 -14.67 5.53 -10.09
CA ASP A 135 -15.10 4.95 -11.37
C ASP A 135 -14.50 3.54 -11.52
N ILE A 136 -15.18 2.58 -10.89
CA ILE A 136 -14.72 1.17 -10.84
C ILE A 136 -14.63 0.57 -12.24
N LYS A 137 -15.55 0.91 -13.14
CA LYS A 137 -15.60 0.34 -14.49
C LYS A 137 -14.37 0.73 -15.31
N ASP A 138 -14.10 2.01 -15.41
CA ASP A 138 -12.97 2.52 -16.19
C ASP A 138 -11.64 2.21 -15.48
N MET A 139 -11.60 2.23 -14.15
CA MET A 139 -10.45 1.76 -13.37
C MET A 139 -10.06 0.33 -13.77
N MET A 140 -11.00 -0.61 -13.75
CA MET A 140 -10.73 -2.02 -14.10
C MET A 140 -10.38 -2.18 -15.57
N PHE A 141 -10.96 -1.37 -16.47
CA PHE A 141 -10.57 -1.35 -17.87
C PHE A 141 -9.10 -0.95 -18.04
N TYR A 142 -8.70 0.19 -17.48
CA TYR A 142 -7.31 0.67 -17.60
C TYR A 142 -6.32 -0.24 -16.88
N ASN A 143 -6.71 -0.81 -15.73
CA ASN A 143 -5.90 -1.79 -15.03
C ASN A 143 -5.62 -3.03 -15.88
N LYS A 144 -6.63 -3.55 -16.58
CA LYS A 144 -6.46 -4.67 -17.51
C LYS A 144 -5.56 -4.33 -18.70
N GLN A 145 -5.65 -3.09 -19.22
CA GLN A 145 -4.75 -2.63 -20.27
C GLN A 145 -3.31 -2.51 -19.76
N HIS A 146 -3.12 -2.07 -18.51
CA HIS A 146 -1.81 -2.04 -17.85
C HIS A 146 -1.21 -3.45 -17.74
N GLU A 147 -1.96 -4.42 -17.20
CA GLU A 147 -1.53 -5.82 -17.08
C GLU A 147 -1.20 -6.42 -18.46
N TYR A 148 -2.04 -6.17 -19.48
CA TYR A 148 -1.78 -6.63 -20.83
C TYR A 148 -0.50 -6.04 -21.41
N ALA A 149 -0.28 -4.73 -21.27
CA ALA A 149 0.90 -4.06 -21.79
C ALA A 149 2.19 -4.55 -21.10
N THR A 150 2.19 -4.75 -19.79
CA THR A 150 3.34 -5.33 -19.07
C THR A 150 3.63 -6.77 -19.52
N CYS A 151 2.60 -7.58 -19.73
CA CYS A 151 2.74 -8.94 -20.27
C CYS A 151 3.36 -8.94 -21.67
N GLU A 152 2.92 -8.02 -22.55
CA GLU A 152 3.49 -7.89 -23.88
C GLU A 152 4.93 -7.40 -23.86
N ALA A 153 5.28 -6.46 -22.96
CA ALA A 153 6.67 -6.03 -22.79
C ALA A 153 7.57 -7.22 -22.39
N TRP A 154 7.12 -8.05 -21.47
CA TRP A 154 7.83 -9.28 -21.10
C TRP A 154 7.94 -10.27 -22.27
N ARG A 155 6.88 -10.47 -23.06
CA ARG A 155 6.91 -11.37 -24.23
C ARG A 155 7.88 -10.90 -25.30
N LEU A 156 8.04 -9.58 -25.48
CA LEU A 156 9.00 -9.01 -26.40
C LEU A 156 10.46 -9.16 -25.94
N ASN A 157 10.67 -9.29 -24.64
CA ASN A 157 11.99 -9.44 -24.03
C ASN A 157 11.94 -10.42 -22.84
N PRO A 158 11.73 -11.73 -23.10
CA PRO A 158 11.45 -12.72 -22.06
C PRO A 158 12.64 -12.99 -21.11
N ASP A 159 13.86 -12.69 -21.57
CA ASP A 159 15.08 -12.85 -20.77
C ASP A 159 15.39 -11.60 -19.92
N ASP A 160 14.61 -10.52 -20.06
CA ASP A 160 14.80 -9.32 -19.28
C ASP A 160 14.03 -9.44 -17.97
N PHE A 161 14.81 -9.51 -16.91
CA PHE A 161 14.36 -9.65 -15.54
C PHE A 161 13.40 -8.53 -15.11
N GLU A 162 13.67 -7.27 -15.47
CA GLU A 162 12.88 -6.13 -15.06
C GLU A 162 11.48 -6.12 -15.73
N THR A 163 11.37 -6.54 -16.98
CA THR A 163 10.05 -6.67 -17.64
C THR A 163 9.21 -7.77 -17.01
N ALA A 164 9.82 -8.90 -16.62
CA ALA A 164 9.13 -9.97 -15.89
C ALA A 164 8.65 -9.49 -14.52
N ARG A 165 9.52 -8.78 -13.78
CA ARG A 165 9.18 -8.19 -12.47
C ARG A 165 8.03 -7.19 -12.58
N ARG A 166 8.03 -6.31 -13.59
CA ARG A 166 6.95 -5.33 -13.82
C ARG A 166 5.62 -6.00 -14.14
N TYR A 167 5.65 -7.11 -14.88
CA TYR A 167 4.42 -7.87 -15.12
C TYR A 167 3.88 -8.49 -13.83
N ALA A 168 4.73 -9.10 -13.01
CA ALA A 168 4.32 -9.61 -11.70
C ALA A 168 3.73 -8.51 -10.82
N ALA A 169 4.37 -7.32 -10.77
CA ALA A 169 3.88 -6.17 -10.02
C ALA A 169 2.52 -5.65 -10.55
N ALA A 170 2.28 -5.67 -11.86
CA ALA A 170 0.99 -5.30 -12.44
C ALA A 170 -0.13 -6.29 -12.05
N VAL A 171 0.18 -7.57 -11.96
CA VAL A 171 -0.75 -8.60 -11.48
C VAL A 171 -1.06 -8.40 -9.99
N ASP A 172 -0.04 -8.12 -9.17
CA ASP A 172 -0.20 -7.80 -7.74
C ASP A 172 -1.10 -6.58 -7.53
N GLU A 173 -0.88 -5.50 -8.30
CA GLU A 173 -1.70 -4.30 -8.27
C GLU A 173 -3.16 -4.56 -8.69
N THR A 174 -3.38 -5.49 -9.62
CA THR A 174 -4.73 -5.97 -9.95
C THR A 174 -5.38 -6.64 -8.75
N GLY A 175 -4.65 -7.47 -8.03
CA GLY A 175 -5.09 -8.09 -6.77
C GLY A 175 -5.45 -7.04 -5.71
N ARG A 176 -4.62 -6.03 -5.53
CA ARG A 176 -4.89 -4.91 -4.62
C ARG A 176 -6.21 -4.22 -4.94
N ARG A 177 -6.46 -3.90 -6.22
CA ARG A 177 -7.72 -3.25 -6.65
C ARG A 177 -8.94 -4.13 -6.44
N PHE A 178 -8.83 -5.44 -6.71
CA PHE A 178 -9.90 -6.38 -6.38
C PHE A 178 -10.19 -6.40 -4.88
N TYR A 179 -9.17 -6.38 -4.04
CA TYR A 179 -9.32 -6.41 -2.59
C TYR A 179 -9.89 -5.10 -2.03
N THR A 180 -9.24 -3.97 -2.34
CA THR A 180 -9.51 -2.70 -1.65
C THR A 180 -10.66 -1.88 -2.26
N VAL A 181 -10.91 -2.03 -3.57
CA VAL A 181 -11.87 -1.19 -4.30
C VAL A 181 -13.13 -1.97 -4.70
N VAL A 182 -12.93 -3.17 -5.25
CA VAL A 182 -14.04 -4.00 -5.73
C VAL A 182 -14.66 -4.86 -4.63
N GLY A 183 -13.87 -5.23 -3.61
CA GLY A 183 -14.29 -6.13 -2.53
C GLY A 183 -14.42 -7.60 -3.00
N ASN A 184 -13.75 -7.99 -4.08
CA ASN A 184 -13.73 -9.36 -4.58
C ASN A 184 -12.50 -10.10 -4.09
N PHE A 185 -12.58 -10.67 -2.89
CA PHE A 185 -11.48 -11.34 -2.21
C PHE A 185 -10.97 -12.56 -2.99
N LYS A 186 -11.85 -13.31 -3.66
CA LYS A 186 -11.46 -14.50 -4.43
C LYS A 186 -10.54 -14.14 -5.59
N GLU A 187 -10.92 -13.15 -6.40
CA GLU A 187 -10.09 -12.69 -7.51
C GLU A 187 -8.80 -12.03 -7.01
N ALA A 188 -8.86 -11.31 -5.88
CA ALA A 188 -7.68 -10.72 -5.26
C ALA A 188 -6.64 -11.78 -4.89
N VAL A 189 -7.05 -12.85 -4.20
CA VAL A 189 -6.15 -13.97 -3.83
C VAL A 189 -5.53 -14.60 -5.07
N LEU A 190 -6.32 -14.89 -6.11
CA LEU A 190 -5.79 -15.48 -7.35
C LEU A 190 -4.72 -14.60 -8.02
N CYS A 191 -4.93 -13.28 -8.01
CA CYS A 191 -3.93 -12.34 -8.55
C CYS A 191 -2.66 -12.33 -7.68
N PHE A 192 -2.80 -12.24 -6.37
CA PHE A 192 -1.65 -12.22 -5.46
C PHE A 192 -0.87 -13.54 -5.49
N GLU A 193 -1.54 -14.69 -5.55
CA GLU A 193 -0.87 -15.99 -5.68
C GLU A 193 -0.07 -16.04 -6.98
N LYS A 194 -0.68 -15.68 -8.12
CA LYS A 194 0.00 -15.63 -9.42
C LYS A 194 1.23 -14.68 -9.38
N ALA A 195 1.09 -13.49 -8.82
CA ALA A 195 2.20 -12.54 -8.69
C ALA A 195 3.30 -13.10 -7.79
N ASN A 196 2.93 -13.68 -6.64
CA ASN A 196 3.85 -14.27 -5.68
C ASN A 196 4.65 -15.43 -6.28
N GLU A 197 4.02 -16.33 -7.04
CA GLU A 197 4.69 -17.40 -7.76
C GLU A 197 5.73 -16.85 -8.75
N MET A 198 5.39 -15.80 -9.48
CA MET A 198 6.33 -15.13 -10.40
C MET A 198 7.51 -14.49 -9.65
N PHE A 199 7.25 -13.79 -8.54
CA PHE A 199 8.31 -13.20 -7.72
C PHE A 199 9.22 -14.26 -7.10
N VAL A 200 8.67 -15.38 -6.62
CA VAL A 200 9.46 -16.51 -6.11
C VAL A 200 10.37 -17.09 -7.19
N GLU A 201 9.86 -17.25 -8.43
CA GLU A 201 10.67 -17.78 -9.53
C GLU A 201 11.77 -16.79 -9.94
N LEU A 202 11.47 -15.50 -10.01
CA LEU A 202 12.47 -14.46 -10.28
C LEU A 202 13.53 -14.41 -9.17
N PHE A 203 13.12 -14.53 -7.91
CA PHE A 203 14.05 -14.54 -6.77
C PHE A 203 14.97 -15.74 -6.75
N LYS A 204 14.53 -16.89 -7.26
CA LYS A 204 15.41 -18.06 -7.42
C LYS A 204 16.50 -17.83 -8.47
N GLN A 205 16.19 -17.07 -9.52
CA GLN A 205 17.13 -16.74 -10.59
C GLN A 205 18.11 -15.65 -10.15
N GLU A 206 17.59 -14.56 -9.62
CA GLU A 206 18.39 -13.42 -9.14
C GLU A 206 17.95 -13.05 -7.73
N LYS A 207 18.78 -13.37 -6.74
CA LYS A 207 18.50 -13.10 -5.30
C LYS A 207 18.62 -11.60 -4.98
N HIS A 208 17.84 -10.77 -5.66
CA HIS A 208 17.84 -9.33 -5.46
C HIS A 208 16.84 -8.91 -4.38
N SER A 209 17.23 -8.00 -3.49
CA SER A 209 16.39 -7.52 -2.37
C SER A 209 15.07 -6.89 -2.81
N THR A 210 15.05 -6.19 -3.97
CA THR A 210 13.81 -5.61 -4.51
C THR A 210 12.76 -6.67 -4.78
N ILE A 211 13.14 -7.83 -5.36
CA ILE A 211 12.19 -8.92 -5.62
C ILE A 211 11.75 -9.56 -4.34
N LEU A 212 12.68 -9.73 -3.41
CA LEU A 212 12.35 -10.24 -2.08
C LEU A 212 11.28 -9.37 -1.42
N ASN A 213 11.42 -8.05 -1.49
CA ASN A 213 10.45 -7.12 -0.93
C ASN A 213 9.10 -7.13 -1.67
N ASP A 214 9.11 -7.25 -3.01
CA ASP A 214 7.87 -7.43 -3.79
C ASP A 214 7.16 -8.74 -3.43
N MET A 215 7.92 -9.83 -3.28
CA MET A 215 7.41 -11.13 -2.82
C MET A 215 6.84 -11.06 -1.40
N LEU A 216 7.55 -10.41 -0.47
CA LEU A 216 7.08 -10.21 0.90
C LEU A 216 5.77 -9.42 0.92
N LEU A 217 5.67 -8.35 0.13
CA LEU A 217 4.47 -7.52 0.05
C LEU A 217 3.29 -8.32 -0.50
N SER A 218 3.48 -9.06 -1.58
CA SER A 218 2.44 -9.91 -2.18
C SER A 218 1.97 -10.99 -1.20
N SER A 219 2.91 -11.66 -0.51
CA SER A 219 2.59 -12.64 0.54
C SER A 219 1.83 -12.01 1.70
N TYR A 220 2.22 -10.81 2.13
CA TYR A 220 1.55 -10.07 3.19
C TYR A 220 0.11 -9.69 2.81
N ASN A 221 -0.14 -9.35 1.54
CA ASN A 221 -1.48 -9.10 1.02
C ASN A 221 -2.38 -10.36 1.12
N ILE A 222 -1.85 -11.54 0.76
CA ILE A 222 -2.54 -12.82 0.95
C ILE A 222 -2.85 -13.06 2.44
N ILE A 223 -1.85 -12.87 3.31
CA ILE A 223 -1.97 -13.04 4.76
C ILE A 223 -3.07 -12.14 5.34
N ASN A 224 -3.17 -10.89 4.88
CA ASN A 224 -4.22 -9.97 5.32
C ASN A 224 -5.63 -10.45 4.93
N ILE A 225 -5.78 -10.99 3.72
CA ILE A 225 -7.07 -11.57 3.30
C ILE A 225 -7.41 -12.80 4.13
N LEU A 226 -6.45 -13.71 4.33
CA LEU A 226 -6.67 -14.91 5.15
C LEU A 226 -7.03 -14.55 6.61
N ASN A 227 -6.44 -13.48 7.14
CA ASN A 227 -6.80 -12.95 8.47
C ASN A 227 -8.22 -12.37 8.49
N ALA A 228 -8.62 -11.61 7.48
CA ALA A 228 -9.96 -11.03 7.37
C ALA A 228 -11.05 -12.10 7.21
N GLU A 229 -10.73 -13.19 6.52
CA GLU A 229 -11.62 -14.35 6.32
C GLU A 229 -11.52 -15.39 7.47
N HIS A 230 -10.75 -15.08 8.53
CA HIS A 230 -10.53 -15.98 9.69
C HIS A 230 -9.96 -17.36 9.35
N LEU A 231 -9.20 -17.46 8.25
CA LEU A 231 -8.56 -18.69 7.78
C LEU A 231 -7.17 -18.85 8.40
N TYR A 232 -7.11 -18.96 9.72
CA TYR A 232 -5.88 -18.86 10.52
C TYR A 232 -4.87 -19.96 10.25
N ASP A 233 -5.31 -21.22 9.98
CA ASP A 233 -4.40 -22.31 9.65
C ASP A 233 -3.66 -22.04 8.33
N LEU A 234 -4.38 -21.57 7.29
CA LEU A 234 -3.79 -21.21 6.00
C LEU A 234 -2.87 -20.00 6.12
N LEU A 235 -3.24 -19.04 6.97
CA LEU A 235 -2.39 -17.89 7.28
C LEU A 235 -1.06 -18.33 7.88
N CYS A 236 -1.08 -19.24 8.88
CA CYS A 236 0.14 -19.74 9.51
C CYS A 236 1.03 -20.45 8.48
N MET A 237 0.45 -21.31 7.62
CA MET A 237 1.19 -21.99 6.54
C MET A 237 1.84 -20.98 5.58
N LYS A 238 1.08 -19.99 5.07
CA LYS A 238 1.61 -18.97 4.15
C LYS A 238 2.71 -18.13 4.80
N ALA A 239 2.54 -17.75 6.07
CA ALA A 239 3.55 -17.01 6.81
C ALA A 239 4.84 -17.85 6.98
N GLU A 240 4.75 -19.14 7.28
CA GLU A 240 5.91 -20.04 7.38
C GLU A 240 6.67 -20.15 6.07
N GLU A 241 5.97 -20.42 4.97
CA GLU A 241 6.55 -20.50 3.63
C GLU A 241 7.31 -19.21 3.30
N THR A 242 6.68 -18.06 3.54
CA THR A 242 7.28 -16.76 3.25
C THR A 242 8.50 -16.48 4.11
N LEU A 243 8.41 -16.72 5.43
CA LEU A 243 9.51 -16.48 6.36
C LEU A 243 10.70 -17.42 6.14
N ALA A 244 10.47 -18.65 5.66
CA ALA A 244 11.54 -19.58 5.30
C ALA A 244 12.41 -19.04 4.14
N LEU A 245 11.81 -18.35 3.17
CA LEU A 245 12.53 -17.76 2.04
C LEU A 245 13.42 -16.56 2.44
N VAL A 246 13.13 -15.93 3.57
CA VAL A 246 13.80 -14.69 4.05
C VAL A 246 14.87 -14.98 5.10
N THR A 247 14.91 -16.18 5.70
CA THR A 247 15.74 -16.49 6.87
C THR A 247 17.21 -16.12 6.66
N ASP A 248 17.77 -16.39 5.48
CA ASP A 248 19.17 -16.13 5.15
C ASP A 248 19.44 -14.66 4.74
N ARG A 249 18.41 -13.81 4.75
CA ARG A 249 18.46 -12.42 4.31
C ARG A 249 18.08 -11.40 5.38
N MET A 250 17.92 -11.83 6.61
CA MET A 250 17.56 -10.95 7.73
C MET A 250 18.62 -9.88 8.02
N ASP A 251 19.86 -10.14 7.65
CA ASP A 251 21.00 -9.21 7.84
C ASP A 251 21.25 -8.33 6.61
N ASP A 252 20.50 -8.52 5.50
CA ASP A 252 20.60 -7.70 4.30
C ASP A 252 19.95 -6.34 4.56
N PRO A 253 20.69 -5.20 4.46
CA PRO A 253 20.17 -3.87 4.78
C PRO A 253 19.02 -3.43 3.87
N ASP A 254 18.90 -4.03 2.68
CA ASP A 254 17.87 -3.70 1.71
C ASP A 254 16.60 -4.56 1.87
N THR A 255 16.60 -5.54 2.79
CA THR A 255 15.40 -6.33 3.12
C THR A 255 14.41 -5.48 3.93
N ASP A 256 13.14 -5.43 3.52
CA ASP A 256 12.09 -4.76 4.29
C ASP A 256 11.72 -5.56 5.56
N LEU A 257 12.51 -5.34 6.62
CA LEU A 257 12.27 -5.96 7.91
C LEU A 257 10.92 -5.57 8.53
N GLY A 258 10.34 -4.43 8.12
CA GLY A 258 8.99 -4.02 8.54
C GLY A 258 7.92 -4.99 8.01
N LEU A 259 8.03 -5.42 6.75
CA LEU A 259 7.14 -6.46 6.18
C LEU A 259 7.35 -7.81 6.87
N VAL A 260 8.60 -8.18 7.15
CA VAL A 260 8.90 -9.42 7.89
C VAL A 260 8.26 -9.38 9.28
N ALA A 261 8.37 -8.26 10.00
CA ALA A 261 7.75 -8.09 11.31
C ALA A 261 6.21 -8.15 11.22
N ALA A 262 5.60 -7.54 10.20
CA ALA A 262 4.15 -7.58 9.98
C ALA A 262 3.65 -9.01 9.70
N ILE A 263 4.42 -9.82 8.96
CA ILE A 263 4.10 -11.25 8.75
C ILE A 263 4.23 -12.03 10.06
N CYS A 264 5.29 -11.79 10.86
CA CYS A 264 5.44 -12.41 12.19
C CYS A 264 4.29 -12.03 13.13
N GLU A 265 3.87 -10.75 13.14
CA GLU A 265 2.73 -10.27 13.94
C GLU A 265 1.44 -10.98 13.53
N SER A 266 1.16 -11.05 12.21
CA SER A 266 -0.04 -11.72 11.68
C SER A 266 -0.07 -13.20 12.06
N LYS A 267 1.08 -13.89 11.97
CA LYS A 267 1.21 -15.28 12.41
C LYS A 267 0.98 -15.43 13.92
N GLY A 268 1.58 -14.55 14.73
CA GLY A 268 1.37 -14.55 16.18
C GLY A 268 -0.11 -14.34 16.55
N HIS A 269 -0.80 -13.43 15.86
CA HIS A 269 -2.25 -13.22 16.01
C HIS A 269 -3.06 -14.46 15.62
N ALA A 270 -2.78 -15.08 14.47
CA ALA A 270 -3.47 -16.30 14.05
C ALA A 270 -3.31 -17.45 15.05
N LEU A 271 -2.10 -17.65 15.56
CA LEU A 271 -1.81 -18.65 16.59
C LEU A 271 -2.57 -18.38 17.90
N MET A 272 -2.76 -17.10 18.28
CA MET A 272 -3.62 -16.74 19.40
C MET A 272 -5.07 -17.17 19.17
N MET A 273 -5.60 -16.93 17.97
CA MET A 273 -6.97 -17.32 17.59
C MET A 273 -7.14 -18.84 17.58
N LEU A 274 -6.09 -19.57 17.22
CA LEU A 274 -6.00 -21.05 17.30
C LEU A 274 -5.72 -21.55 18.72
N LYS A 275 -5.59 -20.65 19.72
CA LYS A 275 -5.26 -20.96 21.12
C LYS A 275 -3.87 -21.61 21.32
N GLN A 276 -2.97 -21.43 20.37
CA GLN A 276 -1.58 -21.87 20.42
C GLN A 276 -0.70 -20.78 21.04
N PHE A 277 -0.96 -20.47 22.30
CA PHE A 277 -0.40 -19.28 22.97
C PHE A 277 1.11 -19.25 23.09
N ASP A 278 1.76 -20.40 23.34
CA ASP A 278 3.21 -20.44 23.55
C ASP A 278 3.97 -20.12 22.24
N GLU A 279 3.48 -20.64 21.11
CA GLU A 279 4.03 -20.30 19.79
C GLU A 279 3.69 -18.86 19.39
N ALA A 280 2.47 -18.40 19.67
CA ALA A 280 2.05 -17.02 19.41
C ALA A 280 3.01 -16.02 20.07
N TRP A 281 3.39 -16.27 21.32
CA TRP A 281 4.33 -15.43 22.08
C TRP A 281 5.68 -15.28 21.38
N VAL A 282 6.22 -16.38 20.85
CA VAL A 282 7.50 -16.34 20.14
C VAL A 282 7.45 -15.40 18.93
N TRP A 283 6.37 -15.48 18.16
CA TRP A 283 6.23 -14.67 16.94
C TRP A 283 5.93 -13.20 17.23
N LEU A 284 5.11 -12.91 18.23
CA LEU A 284 4.83 -11.54 18.67
C LEU A 284 6.11 -10.85 19.21
N ASN A 285 6.91 -11.54 20.00
CA ASN A 285 8.19 -10.99 20.49
C ASN A 285 9.20 -10.77 19.36
N LYS A 286 9.23 -11.66 18.35
CA LYS A 286 10.08 -11.48 17.17
C LYS A 286 9.69 -10.22 16.41
N ALA A 287 8.40 -10.00 16.20
CA ALA A 287 7.90 -8.78 15.55
C ALA A 287 8.22 -7.53 16.39
N GLN A 288 7.97 -7.57 17.70
CA GLN A 288 8.26 -6.44 18.60
C GLN A 288 9.72 -6.02 18.51
N LYS A 289 10.66 -6.97 18.58
CA LYS A 289 12.08 -6.67 18.52
C LYS A 289 12.48 -5.95 17.24
N VAL A 290 11.94 -6.37 16.08
CA VAL A 290 12.23 -5.72 14.81
C VAL A 290 11.68 -4.29 14.79
N TYR A 291 10.46 -4.08 15.29
CA TYR A 291 9.86 -2.73 15.34
C TYR A 291 10.59 -1.81 16.33
N GLU A 292 11.08 -2.34 17.47
CA GLU A 292 11.93 -1.60 18.41
C GLU A 292 13.26 -1.19 17.76
N ASP A 293 13.93 -2.11 17.06
CA ASP A 293 15.18 -1.84 16.35
C ASP A 293 14.97 -0.79 15.24
N ASN A 294 13.84 -0.84 14.51
CA ASN A 294 13.50 0.15 13.49
C ASN A 294 13.24 1.53 14.10
N LEU A 295 12.51 1.60 15.21
CA LEU A 295 12.26 2.87 15.89
C LEU A 295 13.56 3.45 16.48
N ASN A 296 14.44 2.63 17.01
CA ASN A 296 15.75 3.08 17.52
C ASN A 296 16.63 3.69 16.41
N LYS A 297 16.54 3.16 15.19
CA LYS A 297 17.24 3.70 14.01
C LYS A 297 16.60 5.00 13.49
N ASN A 298 15.27 5.11 13.61
CA ASN A 298 14.47 6.20 13.06
C ASN A 298 13.50 6.73 14.13
N PRO A 299 13.99 7.41 15.18
CA PRO A 299 13.18 7.74 16.36
C PRO A 299 12.10 8.81 16.12
N GLU A 300 12.15 9.51 15.00
CA GLU A 300 11.14 10.50 14.58
C GLU A 300 10.25 10.03 13.43
N ASP A 301 10.39 8.77 12.99
CA ASP A 301 9.57 8.19 11.94
C ASP A 301 8.20 7.76 12.48
N GLU A 302 7.12 8.37 11.96
CA GLU A 302 5.75 8.08 12.41
C GLU A 302 5.34 6.64 12.11
N LYS A 303 5.84 6.06 11.00
CA LYS A 303 5.54 4.67 10.65
C LYS A 303 6.14 3.71 11.67
N CYS A 304 7.39 3.92 12.07
CA CYS A 304 8.05 3.10 13.09
C CYS A 304 7.34 3.17 14.45
N MET A 305 6.91 4.39 14.87
CA MET A 305 6.12 4.58 16.10
C MET A 305 4.80 3.83 16.03
N ARG A 306 4.10 3.95 14.92
CA ARG A 306 2.80 3.30 14.69
C ARG A 306 2.92 1.78 14.70
N ASP A 307 3.89 1.23 13.99
CA ASP A 307 4.08 -0.22 13.87
C ASP A 307 4.44 -0.82 15.25
N LEU A 308 5.30 -0.14 16.04
CA LEU A 308 5.59 -0.56 17.41
C LEU A 308 4.35 -0.46 18.33
N ALA A 309 3.51 0.55 18.16
CA ALA A 309 2.29 0.68 18.94
C ALA A 309 1.29 -0.46 18.62
N ILE A 310 1.17 -0.85 17.35
CA ILE A 310 0.29 -1.95 16.93
C ILE A 310 0.72 -3.26 17.59
N ILE A 311 2.00 -3.63 17.54
CA ILE A 311 2.46 -4.87 18.15
C ILE A 311 2.29 -4.86 19.67
N LYS A 312 2.46 -3.72 20.34
CA LYS A 312 2.17 -3.59 21.77
C LYS A 312 0.70 -3.84 22.08
N CYS A 313 -0.24 -3.36 21.23
CA CYS A 313 -1.65 -3.70 21.35
C CYS A 313 -1.91 -5.21 21.18
N ARG A 314 -1.25 -5.87 20.22
CA ARG A 314 -1.35 -7.32 20.04
C ARG A 314 -0.85 -8.10 21.25
N ILE A 315 0.27 -7.64 21.85
CA ILE A 315 0.81 -8.22 23.08
C ILE A 315 -0.17 -8.02 24.26
N ALA A 316 -0.82 -6.85 24.34
CA ALA A 316 -1.85 -6.61 25.35
C ALA A 316 -3.05 -7.56 25.15
N ASP A 317 -3.52 -7.78 23.92
CA ASP A 317 -4.58 -8.74 23.60
C ASP A 317 -4.17 -10.18 23.98
N TYR A 318 -2.91 -10.56 23.71
CA TYR A 318 -2.36 -11.85 24.12
C TYR A 318 -2.37 -12.00 25.66
N LEU A 319 -1.91 -11.00 26.38
CA LEU A 319 -1.85 -11.03 27.85
C LEU A 319 -3.26 -11.07 28.47
N MET A 320 -4.25 -10.38 27.87
CA MET A 320 -5.67 -10.50 28.24
C MET A 320 -6.18 -11.94 28.07
N ALA A 321 -5.89 -12.54 26.90
CA ALA A 321 -6.32 -13.92 26.61
C ALA A 321 -5.69 -14.97 27.56
N LYS A 322 -4.48 -14.69 28.06
CA LYS A 322 -3.79 -15.53 29.07
C LYS A 322 -4.25 -15.25 30.51
N GLY A 323 -5.11 -14.25 30.72
CA GLY A 323 -5.56 -13.86 32.07
C GLY A 323 -4.47 -13.20 32.92
N SER A 324 -3.52 -12.50 32.28
CA SER A 324 -2.46 -11.77 32.96
C SER A 324 -3.02 -10.60 33.78
N ASP A 325 -2.21 -10.10 34.71
CA ASP A 325 -2.57 -8.95 35.53
C ASP A 325 -2.87 -7.71 34.69
N ALA A 326 -4.01 -7.08 34.98
CA ALA A 326 -4.51 -5.96 34.20
C ALA A 326 -3.63 -4.71 34.29
N ASP A 327 -2.89 -4.51 35.40
CA ASP A 327 -1.99 -3.36 35.55
C ASP A 327 -0.78 -3.49 34.62
N ASN A 328 -0.27 -4.69 34.41
CA ASN A 328 0.79 -4.95 33.42
C ASN A 328 0.29 -4.67 32.00
N ILE A 329 -0.93 -5.06 31.68
CA ILE A 329 -1.53 -4.83 30.36
C ILE A 329 -1.72 -3.32 30.14
N ILE A 330 -2.22 -2.60 31.13
CA ILE A 330 -2.40 -1.13 31.06
C ILE A 330 -1.06 -0.42 30.84
N ALA A 331 0.01 -0.86 31.47
CA ALA A 331 1.36 -0.28 31.27
C ALA A 331 1.77 -0.37 29.80
N ILE A 332 1.61 -1.52 29.17
CA ILE A 332 1.95 -1.75 27.73
C ILE A 332 1.05 -0.88 26.83
N VAL A 333 -0.24 -0.81 27.11
CA VAL A 333 -1.19 0.01 26.34
C VAL A 333 -0.86 1.50 26.48
N ASN A 334 -0.46 1.97 27.66
CA ASN A 334 -0.05 3.36 27.86
C ASN A 334 1.26 3.70 27.12
N GLU A 335 2.21 2.77 27.02
CA GLU A 335 3.40 2.95 26.18
C GLU A 335 3.01 3.08 24.70
N ALA A 336 2.13 2.21 24.20
CA ALA A 336 1.60 2.28 22.85
C ALA A 336 0.86 3.61 22.58
N GLU A 337 0.09 4.08 23.57
CA GLU A 337 -0.60 5.38 23.51
C GLU A 337 0.37 6.55 23.38
N GLY A 338 1.46 6.52 24.14
CA GLY A 338 2.52 7.51 24.05
C GLY A 338 3.16 7.58 22.64
N LEU A 339 3.37 6.43 22.01
CA LEU A 339 3.89 6.36 20.64
C LEU A 339 2.92 6.94 19.61
N LEU A 340 1.62 6.60 19.70
CA LEU A 340 0.61 7.09 18.75
C LEU A 340 0.32 8.59 18.95
N LYS A 341 0.40 9.11 20.17
CA LYS A 341 0.31 10.56 20.42
C LYS A 341 1.46 11.31 19.73
N LYS A 342 2.69 10.83 19.88
CA LYS A 342 3.85 11.40 19.19
C LYS A 342 3.71 11.31 17.66
N ALA A 343 3.22 10.20 17.13
CA ALA A 343 2.96 10.06 15.71
C ALA A 343 1.89 11.05 15.22
N LEU A 344 0.84 11.33 15.99
CA LEU A 344 -0.17 12.35 15.68
C LEU A 344 0.39 13.78 15.77
N ASP A 345 1.36 14.04 16.65
CA ASP A 345 2.03 15.35 16.71
C ASP A 345 2.84 15.61 15.45
N ILE A 346 3.42 14.57 14.84
CA ILE A 346 4.18 14.66 13.57
C ILE A 346 3.22 14.78 12.37
N VAL A 347 2.14 13.98 12.33
CA VAL A 347 1.15 13.93 11.22
C VAL A 347 -0.29 14.00 11.78
N PRO A 348 -0.77 15.20 12.16
CA PRO A 348 -2.02 15.37 12.91
C PRO A 348 -3.28 14.86 12.21
N ASP A 349 -3.29 14.83 10.88
CA ASP A 349 -4.46 14.45 10.08
C ASP A 349 -4.28 13.08 9.37
N SER A 350 -3.29 12.27 9.79
CA SER A 350 -3.06 10.94 9.22
C SER A 350 -4.21 9.97 9.54
N PRO A 351 -4.99 9.51 8.54
CA PRO A 351 -6.06 8.54 8.78
C PRO A 351 -5.53 7.20 9.31
N LYS A 352 -4.29 6.84 8.93
CA LYS A 352 -3.64 5.59 9.37
C LYS A 352 -3.33 5.63 10.86
N VAL A 353 -2.73 6.73 11.34
CA VAL A 353 -2.43 6.89 12.77
C VAL A 353 -3.72 6.95 13.58
N ALA A 354 -4.75 7.65 13.07
CA ALA A 354 -6.05 7.73 13.73
C ALA A 354 -6.71 6.36 13.87
N LYS A 355 -6.73 5.54 12.80
CA LYS A 355 -7.27 4.17 12.85
C LYS A 355 -6.56 3.31 13.91
N ASN A 356 -5.24 3.39 13.98
CA ASN A 356 -4.47 2.63 14.96
C ASN A 356 -4.71 3.13 16.39
N TYR A 357 -4.89 4.45 16.58
CA TYR A 357 -5.22 4.99 17.88
C TYR A 357 -6.64 4.59 18.34
N ILE A 358 -7.61 4.54 17.41
CA ILE A 358 -8.95 4.00 17.67
C ILE A 358 -8.86 2.53 18.13
N GLY A 359 -8.04 1.72 17.43
CA GLY A 359 -7.78 0.33 17.82
C GLY A 359 -7.15 0.20 19.21
N LEU A 360 -6.17 1.06 19.54
CA LEU A 360 -5.55 1.10 20.86
C LEU A 360 -6.56 1.45 21.95
N LEU A 361 -7.40 2.48 21.73
CA LEU A 361 -8.44 2.86 22.69
C LEU A 361 -9.45 1.73 22.89
N SER A 362 -9.70 0.92 21.84
CA SER A 362 -10.50 -0.29 21.97
C SER A 362 -9.87 -1.30 22.93
N THR A 363 -8.58 -1.61 22.77
CA THR A 363 -7.85 -2.51 23.68
C THR A 363 -7.84 -1.94 25.10
N LYS A 364 -7.57 -0.65 25.27
CA LYS A 364 -7.56 0.04 26.58
C LYS A 364 -8.91 -0.05 27.28
N MET A 365 -10.00 0.20 26.56
CA MET A 365 -11.36 0.11 27.08
C MET A 365 -11.67 -1.30 27.58
N LYS A 366 -11.33 -2.34 26.82
CA LYS A 366 -11.54 -3.74 27.23
C LYS A 366 -10.86 -4.06 28.58
N VAL A 367 -9.63 -3.58 28.78
CA VAL A 367 -8.90 -3.79 30.04
C VAL A 367 -9.62 -3.11 31.21
N TYR A 368 -10.10 -1.87 31.04
CA TYR A 368 -10.85 -1.18 32.07
C TYR A 368 -12.22 -1.81 32.36
N LEU A 369 -12.90 -2.33 31.32
CA LEU A 369 -14.13 -3.11 31.51
C LEU A 369 -13.87 -4.38 32.32
N LEU A 370 -12.77 -5.11 32.05
CA LEU A 370 -12.37 -6.29 32.82
C LEU A 370 -12.05 -5.94 34.28
N LYS A 371 -11.42 -4.78 34.52
CA LYS A 371 -11.13 -4.27 35.88
C LYS A 371 -12.39 -3.72 36.61
N ARG A 372 -13.47 -3.46 35.90
CA ARG A 372 -14.64 -2.72 36.36
C ARG A 372 -14.30 -1.31 36.86
N ASP A 373 -13.30 -0.67 36.22
CA ASP A 373 -12.92 0.71 36.50
C ASP A 373 -13.80 1.66 35.65
N ILE A 374 -14.91 2.09 36.24
CA ILE A 374 -15.92 2.94 35.57
C ILE A 374 -15.29 4.26 35.09
N ASN A 375 -14.53 4.92 35.95
CA ASN A 375 -13.99 6.25 35.64
C ASN A 375 -13.02 6.21 34.45
N ALA A 376 -12.10 5.24 34.47
CA ALA A 376 -11.14 5.06 33.39
C ALA A 376 -11.82 4.56 32.11
N ALA A 377 -12.85 3.75 32.18
CA ALA A 377 -13.65 3.32 31.03
C ALA A 377 -14.40 4.51 30.40
N ASP A 378 -15.06 5.35 31.17
CA ASP A 378 -15.78 6.54 30.69
C ASP A 378 -14.82 7.55 30.04
N GLU A 379 -13.64 7.81 30.64
CA GLU A 379 -12.62 8.66 30.06
C GLU A 379 -12.13 8.12 28.71
N THR A 380 -11.87 6.82 28.63
CA THR A 380 -11.39 6.16 27.41
C THR A 380 -12.46 6.19 26.33
N LEU A 381 -13.74 5.98 26.68
CA LEU A 381 -14.87 6.08 25.77
C LEU A 381 -15.00 7.49 25.19
N ALA A 382 -14.92 8.52 26.05
CA ALA A 382 -14.98 9.91 25.60
C ALA A 382 -13.82 10.27 24.63
N GLN A 383 -12.61 9.77 24.88
CA GLN A 383 -11.48 9.95 23.99
C GLN A 383 -11.71 9.24 22.65
N PHE A 384 -12.21 8.01 22.68
CA PHE A 384 -12.55 7.22 21.49
C PHE A 384 -13.58 7.94 20.62
N GLU A 385 -14.69 8.40 21.20
CA GLU A 385 -15.74 9.13 20.49
C GLU A 385 -15.21 10.42 19.86
N LYS A 386 -14.50 11.23 20.65
CA LYS A 386 -13.93 12.51 20.18
C LYS A 386 -12.99 12.31 19.01
N LEU A 387 -12.08 11.32 19.08
CA LEU A 387 -11.11 11.04 18.03
C LEU A 387 -11.80 10.53 16.76
N THR A 388 -12.70 9.56 16.92
CA THR A 388 -13.37 8.88 15.81
C THR A 388 -14.29 9.85 15.06
N LEU A 389 -15.13 10.59 15.77
CA LEU A 389 -16.03 11.58 15.17
C LEU A 389 -15.26 12.70 14.47
N LYS A 390 -14.18 13.21 15.06
CA LYS A 390 -13.32 14.21 14.42
C LYS A 390 -12.82 13.72 13.06
N HIS A 391 -12.30 12.50 12.99
CA HIS A 391 -11.76 11.94 11.76
C HIS A 391 -12.84 11.59 10.73
N ILE A 392 -13.99 11.06 11.16
CA ILE A 392 -15.14 10.79 10.26
C ILE A 392 -15.62 12.09 9.62
N LEU A 393 -15.79 13.17 10.40
CA LEU A 393 -16.25 14.45 9.89
C LEU A 393 -15.27 15.08 8.90
N ASN A 394 -13.95 14.94 9.14
CA ASN A 394 -12.92 15.52 8.31
C ASN A 394 -12.70 14.74 7.01
N THR A 395 -12.68 13.41 7.07
CA THR A 395 -12.28 12.56 5.94
C THR A 395 -13.47 11.96 5.18
N ARG A 396 -14.66 11.92 5.78
CA ARG A 396 -15.84 11.18 5.31
C ARG A 396 -15.55 9.70 4.99
N ASP A 397 -14.57 9.13 5.67
CA ASP A 397 -14.15 7.74 5.47
C ASP A 397 -15.18 6.78 6.08
N THR A 398 -15.95 6.13 5.24
CA THR A 398 -16.98 5.16 5.67
C THR A 398 -16.38 3.95 6.40
N SER A 399 -15.11 3.61 6.16
CA SER A 399 -14.44 2.52 6.86
C SER A 399 -14.22 2.83 8.35
N LEU A 400 -14.05 4.12 8.70
CA LEU A 400 -13.99 4.55 10.09
C LEU A 400 -15.35 4.42 10.81
N ILE A 401 -16.44 4.62 10.09
CA ILE A 401 -17.79 4.41 10.62
C ILE A 401 -18.01 2.94 10.97
N GLN A 402 -17.63 2.05 10.04
CA GLN A 402 -17.73 0.61 10.28
C GLN A 402 -16.84 0.17 11.45
N LEU A 403 -15.60 0.66 11.50
CA LEU A 403 -14.70 0.40 12.63
C LEU A 403 -15.29 0.88 13.96
N MET A 404 -15.86 2.07 14.01
CA MET A 404 -16.47 2.62 15.21
C MET A 404 -17.57 1.71 15.76
N PHE A 405 -18.47 1.22 14.90
CA PHE A 405 -19.54 0.33 15.33
C PHE A 405 -19.03 -1.04 15.75
N ALA A 406 -18.05 -1.61 15.04
CA ALA A 406 -17.42 -2.87 15.44
C ALA A 406 -16.74 -2.75 16.83
N VAL A 407 -16.14 -1.60 17.12
CA VAL A 407 -15.53 -1.34 18.44
C VAL A 407 -16.60 -1.21 19.54
N TYR A 408 -17.72 -0.53 19.29
CA TYR A 408 -18.83 -0.51 20.26
C TYR A 408 -19.38 -1.91 20.54
N ASP A 409 -19.57 -2.74 19.49
CA ASP A 409 -20.03 -4.12 19.68
C ASP A 409 -19.05 -4.92 20.54
N SER A 410 -17.73 -4.75 20.30
CA SER A 410 -16.70 -5.39 21.13
C SER A 410 -16.72 -4.91 22.58
N PHE A 411 -17.05 -3.65 22.86
CA PHE A 411 -17.21 -3.15 24.23
C PHE A 411 -18.43 -3.75 24.93
N ILE A 412 -19.56 -3.79 24.23
CA ILE A 412 -20.79 -4.38 24.72
C ILE A 412 -20.57 -5.86 25.07
N ASP A 413 -19.95 -6.62 24.13
CA ASP A 413 -19.64 -8.03 24.33
C ASP A 413 -18.72 -8.25 25.55
N THR A 414 -17.69 -7.42 25.71
CA THR A 414 -16.77 -7.49 26.85
C THR A 414 -17.48 -7.21 28.16
N ALA A 415 -18.38 -6.23 28.20
CA ALA A 415 -19.18 -5.92 29.39
C ALA A 415 -20.15 -7.05 29.73
N VAL A 416 -20.78 -7.68 28.73
CA VAL A 416 -21.65 -8.86 28.90
C VAL A 416 -20.86 -10.05 29.45
N GLN A 417 -19.70 -10.34 28.86
CA GLN A 417 -18.83 -11.43 29.30
C GLN A 417 -18.29 -11.23 30.72
N SER A 418 -18.18 -9.98 31.15
CA SER A 418 -17.78 -9.61 32.52
C SER A 418 -18.94 -9.52 33.49
N ASP A 419 -20.15 -9.99 33.13
CA ASP A 419 -21.38 -9.88 33.90
C ASP A 419 -21.72 -8.43 34.34
N TRP A 420 -21.36 -7.46 33.51
CA TRP A 420 -21.60 -6.05 33.80
C TRP A 420 -22.74 -5.48 32.96
N THR A 421 -23.95 -5.99 33.22
CA THR A 421 -25.16 -5.69 32.43
C THR A 421 -25.50 -4.19 32.37
N GLN A 422 -25.27 -3.44 33.46
CA GLN A 422 -25.53 -2.00 33.47
C GLN A 422 -24.63 -1.25 32.49
N MET A 423 -23.36 -1.59 32.44
CA MET A 423 -22.40 -0.99 31.50
C MET A 423 -22.74 -1.40 30.06
N ALA A 424 -23.08 -2.66 29.79
CA ALA A 424 -23.51 -3.12 28.48
C ALA A 424 -24.72 -2.31 27.95
N ASN A 425 -25.71 -2.06 28.79
CA ASN A 425 -26.87 -1.24 28.42
C ASN A 425 -26.50 0.24 28.20
N ALA A 426 -25.60 0.80 28.98
CA ALA A 426 -25.09 2.16 28.77
C ALA A 426 -24.33 2.29 27.43
N LEU A 427 -23.44 1.36 27.12
CA LEU A 427 -22.70 1.30 25.84
C LEU A 427 -23.64 1.14 24.65
N LEU A 428 -24.69 0.33 24.75
CA LEU A 428 -25.71 0.19 23.71
C LEU A 428 -26.41 1.53 23.43
N GLN A 429 -26.76 2.27 24.49
CA GLN A 429 -27.36 3.59 24.35
C GLN A 429 -26.43 4.60 23.70
N VAL A 430 -25.14 4.57 24.06
CA VAL A 430 -24.10 5.42 23.43
C VAL A 430 -23.95 5.10 21.93
N LYS A 431 -23.90 3.81 21.56
CA LYS A 431 -23.88 3.36 20.18
C LYS A 431 -25.07 3.89 19.38
N GLN A 432 -26.29 3.77 19.91
CA GLN A 432 -27.52 4.28 19.27
C GLN A 432 -27.50 5.80 19.09
N ASN A 433 -26.97 6.54 20.07
CA ASN A 433 -26.82 7.99 19.96
C ASN A 433 -25.81 8.39 18.89
N ALA A 434 -24.68 7.68 18.79
CA ALA A 434 -23.68 7.89 17.75
C ALA A 434 -24.25 7.62 16.33
N GLU A 435 -25.03 6.54 16.18
CA GLU A 435 -25.72 6.22 14.94
C GLU A 435 -26.66 7.35 14.51
N LYS A 436 -27.49 7.83 15.43
CA LYS A 436 -28.40 8.94 15.18
C LYS A 436 -27.68 10.21 14.75
N GLN A 437 -26.56 10.57 15.39
CA GLN A 437 -25.73 11.72 15.01
C GLN A 437 -25.16 11.59 13.61
N LEU A 438 -24.70 10.39 13.20
CA LEU A 438 -24.16 10.17 11.86
C LEU A 438 -25.24 10.27 10.77
N VAL A 439 -26.46 9.79 11.06
CA VAL A 439 -27.61 9.95 10.17
C VAL A 439 -27.98 11.42 10.03
N GLU A 440 -28.09 12.17 11.13
CA GLU A 440 -28.40 13.61 11.14
C GLU A 440 -27.35 14.41 10.34
N ASN A 441 -26.07 14.03 10.40
CA ASN A 441 -24.99 14.66 9.62
C ASN A 441 -24.91 14.15 8.18
N ARG A 442 -25.83 13.33 7.71
CA ARG A 442 -25.88 12.73 6.34
C ARG A 442 -24.63 11.89 6.01
N LEU A 443 -23.98 11.33 7.00
CA LEU A 443 -22.82 10.45 6.84
C LEU A 443 -23.23 8.98 6.71
N MET A 444 -24.46 8.66 7.09
CA MET A 444 -25.12 7.36 6.90
C MET A 444 -26.51 7.58 6.30
N LYS A 445 -27.03 6.56 5.60
CA LYS A 445 -28.44 6.49 5.22
C LYS A 445 -29.21 5.98 6.45
N GLY A 446 -30.30 6.68 6.82
CA GLY A 446 -31.18 6.26 7.90
C GLY A 446 -31.97 5.00 7.54
#